data_c4eb7fcd91eaac78a65c095e6a5458d8
#
_entry.id   c4eb7fcd91eaac78a65c095e6a5458d8
#
_cell.length_a   1.000
_cell.length_b   1.000
_cell.length_c   1.000
_cell.angle_alpha   90.00
_cell.angle_beta   90.00
_cell.angle_gamma   90.00
#
_symmetry.space_group_name_H-M   'P 1'
#
loop_
_entity.id
_entity.type
_entity.pdbx_description
1 polymer ?
#
loop_
_entity_poly.entity_id
_entity_poly.type
_entity_poly.pdbx_seq_one_letter_code
_entity_poly.pdbx_strand_id
1 'polypeptide(L)'
;MTFKLNLEQLRKQAKERVRERRAAGESARLADVQFELARELGFDSWPRLKSYVERLALEQPFRTDLEYYEGRAYGIASVNGVSIAEARRDLAARHGFGSWRELRRHVGAMQRGQERPTPFVLAYRAVEDGDGERLRELLDRFPDLVVQRGTNGNDLLGMAGNLEIASLLLERGADPNRGNDYGWTKLHQAGYGNDRELAKLMLDAGGRTDLSARGDGGTPLVQALFWGHREVVDLLGSEPGNLRVAAGLGDPGMIRDLVGTPQAGAHREFYRPHGGFPAWQPSDDPQEVLDEALVWAAKAGRDEAIRLLVELGARVDADPYRGTPLTWAAVNGRVDSVRTLVALGADPNQLASFGGPDHGEGVPAIHLAAQAGQREAIVALLDLGADPLIRDQLHGGTALGWARQGCHGELADVLPDPR
;
A
#
# COMPACT_ATOMS: atom_id res chain seq x y z
N MET A 1 7.94 19.78 28.73
CA MET A 1 8.43 18.44 29.12
C MET A 1 7.50 17.44 28.51
N THR A 2 7.95 16.70 27.51
CA THR A 2 7.17 15.65 26.85
C THR A 2 7.01 14.48 27.82
N PHE A 3 5.78 14.19 28.21
CA PHE A 3 5.48 13.12 29.17
C PHE A 3 5.53 11.77 28.43
N LYS A 4 6.60 11.03 28.61
CA LYS A 4 6.66 9.62 28.18
C LYS A 4 5.98 8.74 29.21
N LEU A 5 5.01 7.94 28.80
CA LEU A 5 4.40 6.91 29.64
C LEU A 5 5.47 5.86 30.03
N ASN A 6 6.00 6.01 31.24
CA ASN A 6 7.00 5.13 31.82
C ASN A 6 6.49 4.60 33.17
N LEU A 7 6.46 3.29 33.32
CA LEU A 7 5.93 2.65 34.54
C LEU A 7 6.70 3.02 35.80
N GLU A 8 8.01 3.24 35.72
CA GLU A 8 8.81 3.66 36.83
C GLU A 8 8.45 5.07 37.27
N GLN A 9 8.30 5.99 36.33
CA GLN A 9 7.87 7.36 36.59
C GLN A 9 6.46 7.43 37.18
N LEU A 10 5.53 6.62 36.64
CA LEU A 10 4.15 6.51 37.16
C LEU A 10 4.14 5.98 38.61
N ARG A 11 4.98 4.99 38.93
CA ARG A 11 5.16 4.48 40.28
C ARG A 11 5.75 5.56 41.21
N LYS A 12 6.69 6.36 40.71
CA LYS A 12 7.27 7.47 41.47
C LYS A 12 6.23 8.54 41.79
N GLN A 13 5.47 8.97 40.77
CA GLN A 13 4.34 9.90 40.92
C GLN A 13 3.32 9.42 41.96
N ALA A 14 2.92 8.15 41.88
CA ALA A 14 1.97 7.61 42.85
C ALA A 14 2.51 7.67 44.30
N LYS A 15 3.80 7.35 44.49
CA LYS A 15 4.43 7.43 45.80
C LYS A 15 4.58 8.89 46.32
N GLU A 16 4.89 9.83 45.44
CA GLU A 16 4.98 11.26 45.78
C GLU A 16 3.61 11.80 46.22
N ARG A 17 2.56 11.55 45.45
CA ARG A 17 1.18 11.94 45.83
C ARG A 17 0.74 11.35 47.18
N VAL A 18 1.10 10.11 47.47
CA VAL A 18 0.85 9.52 48.83
C VAL A 18 1.57 10.29 49.92
N ARG A 19 2.83 10.67 49.69
CA ARG A 19 3.63 11.45 50.67
C ARG A 19 3.03 12.84 50.91
N GLU A 20 2.66 13.53 49.84
CA GLU A 20 2.03 14.86 49.86
C GLU A 20 0.71 14.83 50.65
N ARG A 21 -0.18 13.88 50.35
CA ARG A 21 -1.47 13.74 51.07
C ARG A 21 -1.26 13.43 52.56
N ARG A 22 -0.32 12.54 52.91
CA ARG A 22 -0.01 12.22 54.30
C ARG A 22 0.59 13.42 55.03
N ALA A 23 1.41 14.21 54.35
CA ALA A 23 1.94 15.45 54.92
C ALA A 23 0.84 16.51 55.17
N ALA A 24 -0.24 16.48 54.37
CA ALA A 24 -1.43 17.30 54.54
C ALA A 24 -2.41 16.75 55.60
N GLY A 25 -2.08 15.65 56.29
CA GLY A 25 -2.95 15.03 57.30
C GLY A 25 -4.05 14.10 56.74
N GLU A 26 -4.00 13.77 55.44
CA GLU A 26 -4.95 12.89 54.83
C GLU A 26 -4.52 11.40 54.90
N SER A 27 -5.49 10.50 55.03
CA SER A 27 -5.24 9.06 54.92
C SER A 27 -5.14 8.69 53.44
N ALA A 28 -3.93 8.31 52.97
CA ALA A 28 -3.70 7.90 51.60
C ALA A 28 -3.02 6.53 51.50
N ARG A 29 -3.64 5.57 50.81
CA ARG A 29 -3.03 4.29 50.47
C ARG A 29 -2.51 4.33 49.03
N LEU A 30 -1.39 3.66 48.79
CA LEU A 30 -0.76 3.63 47.48
C LEU A 30 -1.69 3.06 46.39
N ALA A 31 -2.49 2.05 46.72
CA ALA A 31 -3.45 1.44 45.82
C ALA A 31 -4.53 2.42 45.34
N ASP A 32 -5.03 3.27 46.25
CA ASP A 32 -6.07 4.26 45.95
C ASP A 32 -5.51 5.32 44.97
N VAL A 33 -4.31 5.83 45.25
CA VAL A 33 -3.61 6.81 44.39
C VAL A 33 -3.22 6.21 43.04
N GLN A 34 -2.80 4.95 43.02
CA GLN A 34 -2.56 4.23 41.73
C GLN A 34 -3.85 4.05 40.91
N PHE A 35 -4.97 3.76 41.59
CA PHE A 35 -6.28 3.68 40.91
C PHE A 35 -6.69 5.03 40.33
N GLU A 36 -6.56 6.11 41.12
CA GLU A 36 -6.86 7.47 40.64
C GLU A 36 -6.00 7.85 39.44
N LEU A 37 -4.68 7.63 39.53
CA LEU A 37 -3.76 7.91 38.43
C LEU A 37 -4.10 7.13 37.17
N ALA A 38 -4.50 5.84 37.30
CA ALA A 38 -4.97 5.05 36.18
C ALA A 38 -6.24 5.64 35.56
N ARG A 39 -7.18 6.10 36.41
CA ARG A 39 -8.43 6.73 35.95
C ARG A 39 -8.19 8.08 35.28
N GLU A 40 -7.29 8.89 35.75
CA GLU A 40 -6.84 10.16 35.12
C GLU A 40 -6.29 9.91 33.75
N LEU A 41 -5.57 8.80 33.54
CA LEU A 41 -5.01 8.40 32.25
C LEU A 41 -6.00 7.61 31.35
N GLY A 42 -7.27 7.43 31.80
CA GLY A 42 -8.33 6.81 31.01
C GLY A 42 -8.43 5.29 31.18
N PHE A 43 -7.71 4.68 32.11
CA PHE A 43 -7.74 3.25 32.37
C PHE A 43 -8.64 2.89 33.54
N ASP A 44 -9.30 1.73 33.50
CA ASP A 44 -10.22 1.28 34.54
C ASP A 44 -9.51 0.84 35.83
N SER A 45 -8.21 0.51 35.76
CA SER A 45 -7.41 0.08 36.89
C SER A 45 -5.91 0.22 36.65
N TRP A 46 -5.12 0.27 37.73
CA TRP A 46 -3.66 0.25 37.65
C TRP A 46 -3.08 -0.97 36.96
N PRO A 47 -3.56 -2.22 37.16
CA PRO A 47 -3.09 -3.35 36.37
C PRO A 47 -3.29 -3.19 34.86
N ARG A 48 -4.39 -2.58 34.42
CA ARG A 48 -4.63 -2.31 32.98
C ARG A 48 -3.68 -1.25 32.43
N LEU A 49 -3.48 -0.14 33.17
CA LEU A 49 -2.48 0.86 32.80
C LEU A 49 -1.09 0.24 32.71
N LYS A 50 -0.70 -0.56 33.72
CA LYS A 50 0.59 -1.25 33.74
C LYS A 50 0.77 -2.14 32.50
N SER A 51 -0.21 -3.00 32.20
CA SER A 51 -0.19 -3.88 31.04
C SER A 51 -0.12 -3.12 29.72
N TYR A 52 -0.78 -1.97 29.60
CA TYR A 52 -0.67 -1.10 28.44
C TYR A 52 0.75 -0.54 28.29
N VAL A 53 1.32 0.02 29.34
CA VAL A 53 2.68 0.58 29.33
C VAL A 53 3.75 -0.46 29.01
N GLU A 54 3.59 -1.68 29.53
CA GLU A 54 4.51 -2.80 29.24
C GLU A 54 4.43 -3.26 27.77
N ARG A 55 3.34 -2.94 27.07
CA ARG A 55 3.13 -3.29 25.65
C ARG A 55 3.29 -2.14 24.68
N LEU A 56 3.73 -0.96 25.12
CA LEU A 56 3.90 0.22 24.24
C LEU A 56 4.84 -0.03 23.05
N ALA A 57 5.82 -0.92 23.21
CA ALA A 57 6.77 -1.28 22.16
C ALA A 57 6.23 -2.35 21.19
N LEU A 58 5.09 -2.96 21.51
CA LEU A 58 4.45 -4.01 20.70
C LEU A 58 3.38 -3.39 19.82
N GLU A 59 2.90 -4.18 18.85
CA GLU A 59 1.74 -3.79 18.05
C GLU A 59 0.50 -3.67 18.94
N GLN A 60 -0.27 -2.60 18.71
CA GLN A 60 -1.50 -2.38 19.46
C GLN A 60 -2.69 -2.96 18.68
N PRO A 61 -3.54 -3.81 19.29
CA PRO A 61 -4.80 -4.18 18.67
C PRO A 61 -5.70 -2.94 18.64
N PHE A 62 -6.17 -2.56 17.45
CA PHE A 62 -6.93 -1.32 17.25
C PHE A 62 -8.32 -1.54 16.66
N ARG A 63 -8.51 -2.62 15.92
CA ARG A 63 -9.82 -3.01 15.39
C ARG A 63 -10.59 -3.85 16.41
N THR A 64 -11.90 -3.68 16.44
CA THR A 64 -12.82 -4.47 17.29
C THR A 64 -13.46 -5.64 16.53
N ASP A 65 -13.18 -5.72 15.24
CA ASP A 65 -13.64 -6.77 14.35
C ASP A 65 -12.68 -7.97 14.37
N LEU A 66 -13.18 -9.14 14.76
CA LEU A 66 -12.38 -10.35 14.85
C LEU A 66 -11.99 -10.89 13.45
N GLU A 67 -12.85 -10.68 12.45
CA GLU A 67 -12.63 -11.11 11.07
C GLU A 67 -11.37 -10.45 10.49
N TYR A 68 -11.10 -9.20 10.85
CA TYR A 68 -9.86 -8.51 10.50
C TYR A 68 -8.62 -9.29 10.95
N TYR A 69 -8.58 -9.77 12.19
CA TYR A 69 -7.42 -10.52 12.71
C TYR A 69 -7.31 -11.91 12.10
N GLU A 70 -8.44 -12.56 11.82
CA GLU A 70 -8.45 -13.84 11.09
C GLU A 70 -7.90 -13.64 9.67
N GLY A 71 -8.35 -12.63 8.95
CA GLY A 71 -7.84 -12.28 7.62
C GLY A 71 -6.34 -11.96 7.65
N ARG A 72 -5.86 -11.24 8.67
CA ARG A 72 -4.42 -10.98 8.86
C ARG A 72 -3.63 -12.26 9.09
N ALA A 73 -4.13 -13.19 9.90
CA ALA A 73 -3.48 -14.48 10.12
C ALA A 73 -3.42 -15.32 8.83
N TYR A 74 -4.49 -15.32 8.01
CA TYR A 74 -4.48 -15.96 6.69
C TYR A 74 -3.45 -15.33 5.75
N GLY A 75 -3.37 -13.99 5.71
CA GLY A 75 -2.36 -13.29 4.92
C GLY A 75 -0.93 -13.64 5.33
N ILE A 76 -0.63 -13.66 6.62
CA ILE A 76 0.68 -14.08 7.16
C ILE A 76 0.99 -15.54 6.76
N ALA A 77 0.03 -16.45 6.91
CA ALA A 77 0.20 -17.85 6.54
C ALA A 77 0.53 -18.02 5.06
N SER A 78 -0.21 -17.34 4.19
CA SER A 78 -0.03 -17.39 2.73
C SER A 78 1.32 -16.82 2.29
N VAL A 79 1.69 -15.64 2.79
CA VAL A 79 2.93 -14.96 2.38
C VAL A 79 4.18 -15.68 2.88
N ASN A 80 4.13 -16.20 4.11
CA ASN A 80 5.30 -16.82 4.73
C ASN A 80 5.37 -18.34 4.51
N GLY A 81 4.36 -18.94 3.89
CA GLY A 81 4.32 -20.41 3.68
C GLY A 81 4.22 -21.19 4.99
N VAL A 82 3.63 -20.61 6.05
CA VAL A 82 3.48 -21.26 7.35
C VAL A 82 2.02 -21.69 7.57
N SER A 83 1.81 -22.59 8.55
CA SER A 83 0.45 -22.99 8.92
C SER A 83 -0.34 -21.83 9.52
N ILE A 84 -1.67 -21.84 9.36
CA ILE A 84 -2.57 -20.84 9.97
C ILE A 84 -2.44 -20.83 11.51
N ALA A 85 -2.10 -21.97 12.12
CA ALA A 85 -1.89 -22.06 13.56
C ALA A 85 -0.61 -21.33 14.00
N GLU A 86 0.45 -21.39 13.20
CA GLU A 86 1.68 -20.61 13.41
C GLU A 86 1.46 -19.13 13.20
N ALA A 87 0.80 -18.75 12.12
CA ALA A 87 0.45 -17.34 11.84
C ALA A 87 -0.39 -16.72 12.97
N ARG A 88 -1.36 -17.47 13.51
CA ARG A 88 -2.16 -17.02 14.67
C ARG A 88 -1.33 -16.87 15.94
N ARG A 89 -0.37 -17.76 16.20
CA ARG A 89 0.55 -17.62 17.34
C ARG A 89 1.46 -16.40 17.20
N ASP A 90 2.03 -16.22 16.01
CA ASP A 90 2.87 -15.06 15.70
C ASP A 90 2.09 -13.75 15.90
N LEU A 91 0.90 -13.64 15.31
CA LEU A 91 0.05 -12.46 15.44
C LEU A 91 -0.33 -12.18 16.89
N ALA A 92 -0.66 -13.21 17.69
CA ALA A 92 -0.93 -13.03 19.11
C ALA A 92 0.30 -12.53 19.88
N ALA A 93 1.47 -13.10 19.60
CA ALA A 93 2.74 -12.72 20.23
C ALA A 93 3.14 -11.26 19.92
N ARG A 94 2.96 -10.82 18.67
CA ARG A 94 3.20 -9.40 18.26
C ARG A 94 2.40 -8.42 19.10
N HIS A 95 1.19 -8.80 19.49
CA HIS A 95 0.32 -8.01 20.38
C HIS A 95 0.57 -8.25 21.86
N GLY A 96 1.56 -9.10 22.24
CA GLY A 96 1.90 -9.41 23.64
C GLY A 96 0.90 -10.33 24.33
N PHE A 97 0.17 -11.14 23.57
CA PHE A 97 -0.71 -12.19 24.12
C PHE A 97 -0.01 -13.56 24.06
N GLY A 98 -0.17 -14.35 25.12
CA GLY A 98 0.42 -15.70 25.20
C GLY A 98 -0.24 -16.70 24.26
N SER A 99 -1.42 -16.41 23.72
CA SER A 99 -2.15 -17.28 22.80
C SER A 99 -3.14 -16.53 21.93
N TRP A 100 -3.49 -17.14 20.78
CA TRP A 100 -4.58 -16.67 19.92
C TRP A 100 -5.92 -16.54 20.67
N ARG A 101 -6.20 -17.45 21.60
CA ARG A 101 -7.39 -17.41 22.43
C ARG A 101 -7.47 -16.16 23.31
N GLU A 102 -6.34 -15.71 23.82
CA GLU A 102 -6.25 -14.49 24.61
C GLU A 102 -6.48 -13.23 23.76
N LEU A 103 -5.85 -13.15 22.60
CA LEU A 103 -6.09 -12.05 21.64
C LEU A 103 -7.58 -11.99 21.26
N ARG A 104 -8.19 -13.11 20.88
CA ARG A 104 -9.63 -13.17 20.54
C ARG A 104 -10.51 -12.72 21.70
N ARG A 105 -10.17 -13.10 22.93
CA ARG A 105 -10.94 -12.68 24.13
C ARG A 105 -10.84 -11.18 24.31
N HIS A 106 -9.66 -10.59 24.18
CA HIS A 106 -9.43 -9.15 24.26
C HIS A 106 -10.21 -8.38 23.18
N VAL A 107 -10.07 -8.77 21.91
CA VAL A 107 -10.81 -8.16 20.79
C VAL A 107 -12.33 -8.27 21.00
N GLY A 108 -12.84 -9.44 21.40
CA GLY A 108 -14.26 -9.63 21.71
C GLY A 108 -14.75 -8.80 22.89
N ALA A 109 -13.91 -8.55 23.91
CA ALA A 109 -14.25 -7.68 25.02
C ALA A 109 -14.31 -6.20 24.59
N MET A 110 -13.41 -5.76 23.70
CA MET A 110 -13.47 -4.42 23.08
C MET A 110 -14.74 -4.26 22.24
N GLN A 111 -15.08 -5.26 21.42
CA GLN A 111 -16.27 -5.24 20.57
C GLN A 111 -17.59 -5.10 21.39
N ARG A 112 -17.66 -5.78 22.54
CA ARG A 112 -18.84 -5.70 23.44
C ARG A 112 -18.84 -4.49 24.36
N GLY A 113 -17.85 -3.59 24.25
CA GLY A 113 -17.71 -2.44 25.14
C GLY A 113 -17.40 -2.80 26.61
N GLN A 114 -16.95 -4.03 26.88
CA GLN A 114 -16.57 -4.51 28.21
C GLN A 114 -15.20 -3.99 28.66
N GLU A 115 -14.41 -3.46 27.72
CA GLU A 115 -13.14 -2.80 27.97
C GLU A 115 -13.19 -1.39 27.38
N ARG A 116 -12.62 -0.43 28.12
CA ARG A 116 -12.46 0.91 27.59
C ARG A 116 -11.41 0.88 26.46
N PRO A 117 -11.64 1.63 25.37
CA PRO A 117 -10.64 1.78 24.32
C PRO A 117 -9.33 2.32 24.92
N THR A 118 -8.21 1.74 24.48
CA THR A 118 -6.88 2.28 24.82
C THR A 118 -6.66 3.64 24.15
N PRO A 119 -5.69 4.46 24.62
CA PRO A 119 -5.35 5.71 23.95
C PRO A 119 -5.04 5.52 22.45
N PHE A 120 -4.38 4.42 22.06
CA PHE A 120 -4.11 4.11 20.66
C PHE A 120 -5.39 3.83 19.86
N VAL A 121 -6.34 3.09 20.40
CA VAL A 121 -7.64 2.84 19.75
C VAL A 121 -8.42 4.14 19.56
N LEU A 122 -8.38 5.04 20.54
CA LEU A 122 -9.03 6.35 20.43
C LEU A 122 -8.36 7.23 19.38
N ALA A 123 -7.02 7.25 19.33
CA ALA A 123 -6.27 7.98 18.32
C ALA A 123 -6.50 7.42 16.91
N TYR A 124 -6.52 6.08 16.77
CA TYR A 124 -6.84 5.45 15.50
C TYR A 124 -8.24 5.85 14.99
N ARG A 125 -9.25 5.85 15.86
CA ARG A 125 -10.61 6.30 15.49
C ARG A 125 -10.62 7.76 15.06
N ALA A 126 -9.92 8.64 15.79
CA ALA A 126 -9.80 10.04 15.39
C ALA A 126 -9.13 10.21 14.01
N VAL A 127 -8.12 9.37 13.70
CA VAL A 127 -7.49 9.31 12.37
C VAL A 127 -8.47 8.81 11.31
N GLU A 128 -9.24 7.75 11.59
CA GLU A 128 -10.22 7.16 10.67
C GLU A 128 -11.38 8.12 10.38
N ASP A 129 -11.86 8.83 11.40
CA ASP A 129 -12.93 9.81 11.31
C ASP A 129 -12.47 11.17 10.74
N GLY A 130 -11.16 11.39 10.60
CA GLY A 130 -10.58 12.68 10.21
C GLY A 130 -10.70 13.77 11.29
N ASP A 131 -10.91 13.39 12.56
CA ASP A 131 -11.09 14.29 13.69
C ASP A 131 -9.74 14.80 14.22
N GLY A 132 -9.23 15.87 13.60
CA GLY A 132 -7.95 16.48 13.94
C GLY A 132 -7.93 17.12 15.33
N GLU A 133 -9.06 17.66 15.81
CA GLU A 133 -9.14 18.21 17.18
C GLU A 133 -8.97 17.12 18.23
N ARG A 134 -9.72 16.05 18.07
CA ARG A 134 -9.63 14.90 18.97
C ARG A 134 -8.26 14.24 18.95
N LEU A 135 -7.67 14.10 17.78
CA LEU A 135 -6.32 13.56 17.63
C LEU A 135 -5.29 14.46 18.34
N ARG A 136 -5.40 15.78 18.20
CA ARG A 136 -4.52 16.76 18.88
C ARG A 136 -4.58 16.62 20.38
N GLU A 137 -5.79 16.58 20.98
CA GLU A 137 -5.98 16.37 22.42
C GLU A 137 -5.32 15.07 22.91
N LEU A 138 -5.45 13.99 22.14
CA LEU A 138 -4.86 12.70 22.48
C LEU A 138 -3.34 12.72 22.39
N LEU A 139 -2.77 13.34 21.36
CA LEU A 139 -1.32 13.49 21.20
C LEU A 139 -0.70 14.42 22.26
N ASP A 140 -1.41 15.47 22.68
CA ASP A 140 -0.97 16.35 23.77
C ASP A 140 -0.89 15.59 25.10
N ARG A 141 -1.84 14.69 25.33
CA ARG A 141 -1.93 13.88 26.54
C ARG A 141 -1.01 12.65 26.50
N PHE A 142 -0.86 12.04 25.34
CA PHE A 142 -0.11 10.80 25.11
C PHE A 142 0.83 10.95 23.90
N PRO A 143 1.92 11.69 24.00
CA PRO A 143 2.83 11.95 22.89
C PRO A 143 3.42 10.69 22.25
N ASP A 144 3.57 9.60 23.03
CA ASP A 144 4.09 8.32 22.53
C ASP A 144 3.16 7.64 21.49
N LEU A 145 1.91 8.12 21.33
CA LEU A 145 0.98 7.60 20.31
C LEU A 145 1.53 7.75 18.89
N VAL A 146 2.31 8.80 18.64
CA VAL A 146 2.90 9.06 17.31
C VAL A 146 3.85 7.97 16.85
N VAL A 147 4.45 7.22 17.78
CA VAL A 147 5.40 6.14 17.47
C VAL A 147 4.85 4.74 17.71
N GLN A 148 3.63 4.61 18.25
CA GLN A 148 2.99 3.30 18.44
C GLN A 148 2.55 2.71 17.10
N ARG A 149 2.48 1.39 17.05
CA ARG A 149 2.14 0.63 15.83
C ARG A 149 0.88 -0.20 16.05
N GLY A 150 0.07 -0.30 15.02
CA GLY A 150 -1.06 -1.22 14.95
C GLY A 150 -0.70 -2.58 14.38
N THR A 151 -1.69 -3.43 14.20
CA THR A 151 -1.59 -4.86 13.84
C THR A 151 -0.81 -5.18 12.56
N ASN A 152 -0.63 -4.25 11.66
CA ASN A 152 0.12 -4.45 10.41
C ASN A 152 1.45 -3.69 10.40
N GLY A 153 1.88 -3.27 11.59
CA GLY A 153 3.08 -2.47 11.73
C GLY A 153 2.93 -1.01 11.29
N ASN A 154 1.78 -0.56 10.80
CA ASN A 154 1.56 0.86 10.54
C ASN A 154 1.46 1.64 11.86
N ASP A 155 2.07 2.82 11.89
CA ASP A 155 1.75 3.86 12.88
C ASP A 155 0.54 4.70 12.43
N LEU A 156 0.19 5.71 13.23
CA LEU A 156 -0.95 6.58 12.90
C LEU A 156 -0.74 7.34 11.58
N LEU A 157 0.50 7.72 11.23
CA LEU A 157 0.80 8.37 9.95
C LEU A 157 0.53 7.41 8.78
N GLY A 158 0.98 6.16 8.88
CA GLY A 158 0.70 5.13 7.89
C GLY A 158 -0.81 4.85 7.69
N MET A 159 -1.63 5.13 8.72
CA MET A 159 -3.08 4.94 8.72
C MET A 159 -3.86 6.19 8.31
N ALA A 160 -3.23 7.38 8.28
CA ALA A 160 -3.91 8.64 7.96
C ALA A 160 -4.54 8.63 6.56
N GLY A 161 -5.84 8.96 6.47
CA GLY A 161 -6.61 8.96 5.22
C GLY A 161 -6.66 10.31 4.50
N ASN A 162 -6.20 11.40 5.13
CA ASN A 162 -6.22 12.74 4.57
C ASN A 162 -4.98 13.56 4.96
N LEU A 163 -4.76 14.67 4.25
CA LEU A 163 -3.58 15.52 4.39
C LEU A 163 -3.53 16.26 5.74
N GLU A 164 -4.66 16.69 6.28
CA GLU A 164 -4.73 17.40 7.54
C GLU A 164 -4.22 16.54 8.70
N ILE A 165 -4.70 15.30 8.77
CA ILE A 165 -4.26 14.32 9.78
C ILE A 165 -2.79 13.97 9.59
N ALA A 166 -2.34 13.76 8.33
CA ALA A 166 -0.95 13.46 8.04
C ALA A 166 -0.03 14.63 8.46
N SER A 167 -0.39 15.87 8.15
CA SER A 167 0.34 17.08 8.55
C SER A 167 0.43 17.19 10.07
N LEU A 168 -0.69 17.05 10.78
CA LEU A 168 -0.72 17.07 12.25
C LEU A 168 0.21 16.02 12.86
N LEU A 169 0.23 14.81 12.33
CA LEU A 169 1.10 13.74 12.83
C LEU A 169 2.59 14.05 12.58
N LEU A 170 2.93 14.58 11.41
CA LEU A 170 4.29 15.03 11.09
C LEU A 170 4.74 16.17 12.01
N GLU A 171 3.89 17.17 12.27
CA GLU A 171 4.13 18.27 13.21
C GLU A 171 4.39 17.75 14.66
N ARG A 172 3.81 16.61 15.01
CA ARG A 172 4.01 15.93 16.30
C ARG A 172 5.17 14.94 16.29
N GLY A 173 5.96 14.90 15.22
CA GLY A 173 7.19 14.13 15.12
C GLY A 173 7.00 12.70 14.61
N ALA A 174 5.95 12.41 13.85
CA ALA A 174 5.86 11.15 13.10
C ALA A 174 7.00 11.07 12.09
N ASP A 175 7.58 9.89 11.93
CA ASP A 175 8.66 9.64 10.99
C ASP A 175 8.08 9.33 9.58
N PRO A 176 8.29 10.20 8.56
CA PRO A 176 7.77 9.98 7.21
C PRO A 176 8.36 8.73 6.53
N ASN A 177 9.48 8.23 7.05
CA ASN A 177 10.22 7.09 6.52
C ASN A 177 9.82 5.76 7.18
N ARG A 178 8.94 5.80 8.15
CA ARG A 178 8.52 4.58 8.85
C ARG A 178 7.57 3.76 7.99
N GLY A 179 8.03 2.58 7.61
CA GLY A 179 7.23 1.59 6.90
C GLY A 179 6.48 0.65 7.83
N ASN A 180 5.43 0.01 7.31
CA ASN A 180 4.77 -1.12 7.94
C ASN A 180 5.63 -2.40 7.87
N ASP A 181 5.07 -3.55 8.22
CA ASP A 181 5.78 -4.86 8.20
C ASP A 181 6.36 -5.24 6.82
N TYR A 182 5.87 -4.62 5.75
CA TYR A 182 6.34 -4.83 4.38
C TYR A 182 7.24 -3.71 3.86
N GLY A 183 7.69 -2.80 4.74
CA GLY A 183 8.46 -1.61 4.36
C GLY A 183 7.63 -0.48 3.73
N TRP A 184 6.31 -0.62 3.66
CA TRP A 184 5.41 0.31 2.98
C TRP A 184 5.25 1.61 3.77
N THR A 185 5.89 2.69 3.32
CA THR A 185 5.81 4.03 3.91
C THR A 185 4.61 4.82 3.38
N LYS A 186 4.35 5.98 3.97
CA LYS A 186 3.30 6.88 3.48
C LYS A 186 3.59 7.40 2.06
N LEU A 187 4.87 7.57 1.68
CA LEU A 187 5.26 7.95 0.33
C LEU A 187 4.97 6.86 -0.71
N HIS A 188 5.08 5.57 -0.33
CA HIS A 188 4.61 4.47 -1.19
C HIS A 188 3.09 4.53 -1.43
N GLN A 189 2.29 4.89 -0.40
CA GLN A 189 0.85 5.06 -0.56
C GLN A 189 0.52 6.18 -1.54
N ALA A 190 1.24 7.29 -1.46
CA ALA A 190 1.09 8.41 -2.39
C ALA A 190 1.41 7.99 -3.84
N GLY A 191 2.49 7.23 -4.04
CA GLY A 191 2.85 6.66 -5.35
C GLY A 191 1.78 5.71 -5.90
N TYR A 192 1.26 4.83 -5.06
CA TYR A 192 0.20 3.87 -5.42
C TYR A 192 -1.14 4.56 -5.73
N GLY A 193 -1.51 5.58 -4.95
CA GLY A 193 -2.81 6.27 -5.05
C GLY A 193 -2.83 7.46 -6.00
N ASN A 194 -1.74 7.77 -6.69
CA ASN A 194 -1.58 9.01 -7.50
C ASN A 194 -1.87 10.29 -6.69
N ASP A 195 -1.49 10.29 -5.42
CA ASP A 195 -1.74 11.43 -4.54
C ASP A 195 -0.51 12.36 -4.51
N ARG A 196 -0.53 13.35 -5.41
CA ARG A 196 0.55 14.32 -5.59
C ARG A 196 0.76 15.20 -4.35
N GLU A 197 -0.32 15.61 -3.70
CA GLU A 197 -0.27 16.47 -2.53
C GLU A 197 0.31 15.73 -1.32
N LEU A 198 -0.10 14.47 -1.14
CA LEU A 198 0.48 13.62 -0.11
C LEU A 198 1.96 13.33 -0.39
N ALA A 199 2.33 13.04 -1.64
CA ALA A 199 3.73 12.84 -2.01
C ALA A 199 4.57 14.08 -1.67
N LYS A 200 4.07 15.29 -2.04
CA LYS A 200 4.73 16.55 -1.70
C LYS A 200 4.88 16.75 -0.20
N LEU A 201 3.82 16.52 0.56
CA LEU A 201 3.84 16.64 2.03
C LEU A 201 4.90 15.71 2.65
N MET A 202 4.99 14.45 2.17
CA MET A 202 5.98 13.50 2.67
C MET A 202 7.41 13.93 2.32
N LEU A 203 7.66 14.40 1.09
CA LEU A 203 8.98 14.88 0.67
C LEU A 203 9.41 16.12 1.46
N ASP A 204 8.52 17.08 1.66
CA ASP A 204 8.76 18.29 2.46
C ASP A 204 9.10 17.94 3.92
N ALA A 205 8.58 16.82 4.43
CA ALA A 205 8.87 16.29 5.76
C ALA A 205 10.15 15.42 5.82
N GLY A 206 10.89 15.26 4.72
CA GLY A 206 12.10 14.44 4.64
C GLY A 206 11.85 12.98 4.30
N GLY A 207 10.74 12.68 3.63
CA GLY A 207 10.43 11.35 3.10
C GLY A 207 11.46 10.91 2.06
N ARG A 208 11.98 9.70 2.22
CA ARG A 208 13.00 9.09 1.34
C ARG A 208 12.33 8.38 0.18
N THR A 209 12.85 8.59 -1.02
CA THR A 209 12.38 7.99 -2.27
C THR A 209 13.00 6.61 -2.55
N ASP A 210 14.12 6.30 -1.88
CA ASP A 210 14.94 5.10 -2.09
C ASP A 210 14.55 3.89 -1.21
N LEU A 211 13.58 4.04 -0.32
CA LEU A 211 13.12 2.93 0.53
C LEU A 211 12.34 1.92 -0.29
N SER A 212 12.72 0.64 -0.17
CA SER A 212 12.01 -0.45 -0.84
C SER A 212 10.94 -1.06 0.05
N ALA A 213 9.81 -1.43 -0.55
CA ALA A 213 8.71 -2.17 0.07
C ALA A 213 8.34 -3.39 -0.78
N ARG A 214 7.94 -4.48 -0.13
CA ARG A 214 7.51 -5.73 -0.80
C ARG A 214 8.56 -6.37 -1.71
N GLY A 215 9.81 -6.25 -1.35
CA GLY A 215 10.95 -6.75 -2.10
C GLY A 215 11.86 -5.64 -2.59
N ASP A 216 13.02 -6.05 -3.07
CA ASP A 216 14.04 -5.13 -3.56
C ASP A 216 13.56 -4.37 -4.81
N GLY A 217 13.83 -3.08 -4.84
CA GLY A 217 13.41 -2.18 -5.93
C GLY A 217 11.94 -1.75 -5.88
N GLY A 218 11.19 -2.08 -4.82
CA GLY A 218 9.82 -1.62 -4.64
C GLY A 218 9.72 -0.21 -4.07
N THR A 219 10.39 0.77 -4.66
CA THR A 219 10.42 2.17 -4.20
C THR A 219 9.10 2.91 -4.46
N PRO A 220 8.84 4.06 -3.81
CA PRO A 220 7.68 4.91 -4.12
C PRO A 220 7.57 5.27 -5.60
N LEU A 221 8.71 5.57 -6.26
CA LEU A 221 8.77 5.84 -7.69
C LEU A 221 8.32 4.63 -8.52
N VAL A 222 8.79 3.44 -8.17
CA VAL A 222 8.41 2.19 -8.85
C VAL A 222 6.92 1.91 -8.68
N GLN A 223 6.32 2.22 -7.51
CA GLN A 223 4.87 2.13 -7.34
C GLN A 223 4.11 3.06 -8.29
N ALA A 224 4.52 4.32 -8.37
CA ALA A 224 3.89 5.31 -9.25
C ALA A 224 4.06 4.92 -10.74
N LEU A 225 5.23 4.50 -11.15
CA LEU A 225 5.51 4.02 -12.52
C LEU A 225 4.69 2.78 -12.88
N PHE A 226 4.58 1.81 -11.95
CA PHE A 226 3.84 0.58 -12.19
C PHE A 226 2.36 0.85 -12.53
N TRP A 227 1.75 1.85 -11.91
CA TRP A 227 0.37 2.26 -12.18
C TRP A 227 0.25 3.38 -13.23
N GLY A 228 1.35 3.87 -13.78
CA GLY A 228 1.37 4.94 -14.79
C GLY A 228 0.99 6.33 -14.24
N HIS A 229 1.25 6.60 -12.98
CA HIS A 229 0.89 7.84 -12.27
C HIS A 229 1.90 8.94 -12.51
N ARG A 230 1.79 9.62 -13.66
CA ARG A 230 2.76 10.63 -14.15
C ARG A 230 3.02 11.77 -13.18
N GLU A 231 1.97 12.31 -12.57
CA GLU A 231 2.08 13.50 -11.71
C GLU A 231 2.95 13.24 -10.47
N VAL A 232 2.83 12.04 -9.90
CA VAL A 232 3.66 11.63 -8.76
C VAL A 232 5.06 11.23 -9.22
N VAL A 233 5.20 10.57 -10.38
CA VAL A 233 6.50 10.25 -10.98
C VAL A 233 7.34 11.52 -11.17
N ASP A 234 6.76 12.57 -11.76
CA ASP A 234 7.46 13.83 -12.01
C ASP A 234 7.91 14.52 -10.71
N LEU A 235 7.21 14.28 -9.60
CA LEU A 235 7.56 14.82 -8.28
C LEU A 235 8.65 14.00 -7.58
N LEU A 236 8.64 12.66 -7.72
CA LEU A 236 9.58 11.77 -7.05
C LEU A 236 10.99 11.80 -7.66
N GLY A 237 11.12 12.36 -8.86
CA GLY A 237 12.41 12.48 -9.55
C GLY A 237 12.87 11.19 -10.21
N SER A 238 14.12 11.19 -10.68
CA SER A 238 14.73 10.07 -11.37
C SER A 238 15.70 9.33 -10.44
N GLU A 239 15.36 8.11 -10.04
CA GLU A 239 16.36 7.22 -9.44
C GLU A 239 16.94 6.29 -10.51
N PRO A 240 18.28 6.24 -10.66
CA PRO A 240 18.91 5.33 -11.59
C PRO A 240 18.89 3.92 -10.99
N GLY A 241 17.88 3.13 -11.32
CA GLY A 241 17.80 1.80 -10.73
C GLY A 241 18.06 0.70 -11.74
N ASN A 242 17.32 0.71 -12.84
CA ASN A 242 17.33 -0.36 -13.83
C ASN A 242 16.65 0.07 -15.14
N LEU A 243 16.67 -0.80 -16.14
CA LEU A 243 16.14 -0.49 -17.47
C LEU A 243 14.63 -0.19 -17.47
N ARG A 244 13.82 -0.91 -16.67
CA ARG A 244 12.37 -0.66 -16.59
C ARG A 244 12.06 0.73 -16.00
N VAL A 245 12.82 1.18 -15.01
CA VAL A 245 12.65 2.53 -14.44
C VAL A 245 13.04 3.59 -15.46
N ALA A 246 14.18 3.43 -16.15
CA ALA A 246 14.59 4.32 -17.24
C ALA A 246 13.53 4.42 -18.34
N ALA A 247 12.96 3.28 -18.73
CA ALA A 247 11.89 3.19 -19.72
C ALA A 247 10.61 3.89 -19.26
N GLY A 248 10.17 3.66 -18.03
CA GLY A 248 9.00 4.30 -17.43
C GLY A 248 9.14 5.80 -17.26
N LEU A 249 10.35 6.27 -16.95
CA LEU A 249 10.69 7.70 -16.94
C LEU A 249 10.70 8.31 -18.36
N GLY A 250 10.96 7.48 -19.37
CA GLY A 250 11.06 7.91 -20.76
C GLY A 250 12.38 8.60 -21.06
N ASP A 251 13.48 8.17 -20.44
CA ASP A 251 14.83 8.71 -20.63
C ASP A 251 15.64 7.88 -21.63
N PRO A 252 15.78 8.34 -22.91
CA PRO A 252 16.50 7.59 -23.94
C PRO A 252 18.00 7.47 -23.67
N GLY A 253 18.59 8.42 -22.96
CA GLY A 253 20.00 8.38 -22.57
C GLY A 253 20.25 7.25 -21.59
N MET A 254 19.48 7.23 -20.50
CA MET A 254 19.55 6.18 -19.47
C MET A 254 19.23 4.79 -20.05
N ILE A 255 18.27 4.68 -20.98
CA ILE A 255 17.95 3.41 -21.66
C ILE A 255 19.19 2.90 -22.41
N ARG A 256 19.86 3.75 -23.21
CA ARG A 256 21.08 3.35 -23.97
C ARG A 256 22.23 2.97 -23.04
N ASP A 257 22.38 3.68 -21.93
CA ASP A 257 23.45 3.42 -20.96
C ASP A 257 23.26 2.11 -20.20
N LEU A 258 22.01 1.71 -19.96
CA LEU A 258 21.70 0.51 -19.18
C LEU A 258 21.53 -0.75 -20.03
N VAL A 259 21.06 -0.65 -21.28
CA VAL A 259 20.79 -1.83 -22.10
C VAL A 259 22.03 -2.71 -22.27
N GLY A 260 21.87 -4.02 -22.03
CA GLY A 260 22.97 -4.99 -22.11
C GLY A 260 23.95 -4.97 -20.92
N THR A 261 23.72 -4.16 -19.91
CA THR A 261 24.52 -4.17 -18.66
C THR A 261 23.90 -5.05 -17.60
N PRO A 262 24.68 -5.57 -16.64
CA PRO A 262 24.12 -6.28 -15.48
C PRO A 262 23.13 -5.42 -14.65
N GLN A 263 23.29 -4.10 -14.65
CA GLN A 263 22.42 -3.18 -13.94
C GLN A 263 21.02 -3.10 -14.55
N ALA A 264 20.86 -3.39 -15.85
CA ALA A 264 19.57 -3.36 -16.52
C ALA A 264 18.49 -4.19 -15.80
N GLY A 265 18.87 -5.39 -15.32
CA GLY A 265 17.99 -6.32 -14.63
C GLY A 265 18.02 -6.24 -13.11
N ALA A 266 18.71 -5.26 -12.50
CA ALA A 266 18.84 -5.15 -11.06
C ALA A 266 17.54 -4.69 -10.38
N HIS A 267 17.39 -5.01 -9.09
CA HIS A 267 16.30 -4.48 -8.23
C HIS A 267 14.89 -4.71 -8.78
N ARG A 268 14.59 -5.95 -9.23
CA ARG A 268 13.29 -6.33 -9.82
C ARG A 268 12.44 -7.24 -8.94
N GLU A 269 12.77 -7.41 -7.66
CA GLU A 269 12.02 -8.30 -6.75
C GLU A 269 10.67 -7.73 -6.23
N PHE A 270 10.31 -6.54 -6.68
CA PHE A 270 9.09 -5.85 -6.32
C PHE A 270 7.80 -6.69 -6.47
N TYR A 271 7.80 -7.65 -7.38
CA TYR A 271 6.64 -8.49 -7.70
C TYR A 271 6.46 -9.70 -6.76
N ARG A 272 7.04 -9.70 -5.58
CA ARG A 272 6.78 -10.78 -4.61
C ARG A 272 5.29 -10.91 -4.33
N PRO A 273 4.76 -12.14 -4.18
CA PRO A 273 3.33 -12.39 -4.04
C PRO A 273 2.75 -11.59 -2.88
N HIS A 274 1.68 -10.89 -3.13
CA HIS A 274 0.87 -10.27 -2.08
C HIS A 274 -0.58 -10.29 -2.55
N GLY A 275 -1.48 -10.87 -1.77
CA GLY A 275 -2.91 -10.93 -2.06
C GLY A 275 -3.19 -11.32 -3.52
N GLY A 276 -3.84 -12.31 -3.89
CA GLY A 276 -4.36 -12.68 -5.20
C GLY A 276 -3.46 -12.63 -6.44
N PHE A 277 -2.30 -11.97 -6.39
CA PHE A 277 -1.39 -11.88 -7.53
C PHE A 277 -0.44 -13.08 -7.60
N PRO A 278 -0.27 -13.71 -8.78
CA PRO A 278 0.65 -14.82 -8.94
C PRO A 278 2.09 -14.40 -8.60
N ALA A 279 2.83 -15.35 -8.04
CA ALA A 279 4.26 -15.18 -7.84
C ALA A 279 4.93 -15.06 -9.21
N TRP A 280 5.49 -13.90 -9.52
CA TRP A 280 6.42 -13.76 -10.62
C TRP A 280 7.83 -13.65 -10.06
N GLN A 281 8.75 -14.42 -10.64
CA GLN A 281 10.16 -14.32 -10.35
C GLN A 281 10.84 -13.85 -11.63
N PRO A 282 11.32 -12.59 -11.66
CA PRO A 282 12.04 -12.08 -12.80
C PRO A 282 13.30 -12.90 -13.04
N SER A 283 13.58 -13.22 -14.29
CA SER A 283 14.81 -13.88 -14.69
C SER A 283 15.88 -12.84 -15.06
N ASP A 284 17.14 -13.28 -15.11
CA ASP A 284 18.26 -12.45 -15.62
C ASP A 284 18.39 -12.52 -17.15
N ASP A 285 17.40 -13.09 -17.86
CA ASP A 285 17.41 -13.11 -19.32
C ASP A 285 17.34 -11.68 -19.87
N PRO A 286 18.36 -11.23 -20.62
CA PRO A 286 18.38 -9.89 -21.20
C PRO A 286 17.18 -9.56 -22.07
N GLN A 287 16.59 -10.57 -22.74
CA GLN A 287 15.39 -10.37 -23.55
C GLN A 287 14.17 -10.09 -22.66
N GLU A 288 13.98 -10.83 -21.57
CA GLU A 288 12.89 -10.56 -20.61
C GLU A 288 13.03 -9.16 -19.99
N VAL A 289 14.26 -8.76 -19.62
CA VAL A 289 14.54 -7.42 -19.08
C VAL A 289 14.17 -6.32 -20.07
N LEU A 290 14.48 -6.53 -21.35
CA LEU A 290 14.15 -5.58 -22.41
C LEU A 290 12.65 -5.51 -22.71
N ASP A 291 11.98 -6.65 -22.77
CA ASP A 291 10.53 -6.74 -22.98
C ASP A 291 9.75 -6.12 -21.79
N GLU A 292 10.21 -6.35 -20.56
CA GLU A 292 9.63 -5.70 -19.39
C GLU A 292 9.77 -4.17 -19.45
N ALA A 293 10.95 -3.67 -19.85
CA ALA A 293 11.16 -2.24 -20.01
C ALA A 293 10.18 -1.62 -21.02
N LEU A 294 9.89 -2.33 -22.14
CA LEU A 294 8.88 -1.89 -23.11
C LEU A 294 7.48 -1.79 -22.47
N VAL A 295 7.09 -2.75 -21.66
CA VAL A 295 5.82 -2.70 -20.91
C VAL A 295 5.78 -1.46 -20.00
N TRP A 296 6.86 -1.13 -19.32
CA TRP A 296 6.91 0.04 -18.42
C TRP A 296 6.86 1.37 -19.19
N ALA A 297 7.51 1.47 -20.34
CA ALA A 297 7.40 2.62 -21.24
C ALA A 297 5.95 2.81 -21.73
N ALA A 298 5.29 1.72 -22.09
CA ALA A 298 3.90 1.72 -22.58
C ALA A 298 2.92 2.15 -21.47
N LYS A 299 3.05 1.63 -20.26
CA LYS A 299 2.27 2.05 -19.08
C LYS A 299 2.34 3.55 -18.84
N ALA A 300 3.54 4.10 -18.92
CA ALA A 300 3.80 5.50 -18.67
C ALA A 300 3.50 6.40 -19.88
N GLY A 301 3.20 5.84 -21.06
CA GLY A 301 2.95 6.61 -22.28
C GLY A 301 4.20 7.34 -22.79
N ARG A 302 5.34 6.65 -22.83
CA ARG A 302 6.64 7.19 -23.23
C ARG A 302 7.00 6.76 -24.66
N ASP A 303 6.38 7.39 -25.66
CA ASP A 303 6.43 6.95 -27.05
C ASP A 303 7.82 6.91 -27.67
N GLU A 304 8.69 7.85 -27.30
CA GLU A 304 10.11 7.84 -27.73
C GLU A 304 10.86 6.64 -27.16
N ALA A 305 10.64 6.33 -25.88
CA ALA A 305 11.22 5.15 -25.24
C ALA A 305 10.68 3.85 -25.85
N ILE A 306 9.37 3.79 -26.16
CA ILE A 306 8.76 2.65 -26.87
C ILE A 306 9.47 2.38 -28.20
N ARG A 307 9.63 3.41 -29.05
CA ARG A 307 10.32 3.28 -30.34
C ARG A 307 11.78 2.80 -30.17
N LEU A 308 12.50 3.41 -29.24
CA LEU A 308 13.88 3.06 -28.96
C LEU A 308 14.02 1.61 -28.45
N LEU A 309 13.16 1.17 -27.54
CA LEU A 309 13.24 -0.20 -27.01
C LEU A 309 12.94 -1.25 -28.08
N VAL A 310 11.96 -1.00 -28.98
CA VAL A 310 11.70 -1.88 -30.11
C VAL A 310 12.87 -1.88 -31.11
N GLU A 311 13.50 -0.73 -31.37
CA GLU A 311 14.72 -0.64 -32.17
C GLU A 311 15.88 -1.46 -31.56
N LEU A 312 15.97 -1.48 -30.23
CA LEU A 312 16.95 -2.26 -29.47
C LEU A 312 16.62 -3.76 -29.37
N GLY A 313 15.49 -4.19 -29.92
CA GLY A 313 15.10 -5.60 -30.02
C GLY A 313 14.05 -6.07 -29.02
N ALA A 314 13.37 -5.17 -28.31
CA ALA A 314 12.21 -5.56 -27.48
C ALA A 314 11.09 -6.12 -28.37
N ARG A 315 10.48 -7.21 -27.94
CA ARG A 315 9.36 -7.86 -28.64
C ARG A 315 8.07 -7.13 -28.34
N VAL A 316 7.44 -6.58 -29.38
CA VAL A 316 6.27 -5.68 -29.24
C VAL A 316 5.05 -6.33 -28.58
N ASP A 317 4.86 -7.64 -28.79
CA ASP A 317 3.75 -8.44 -28.24
C ASP A 317 4.17 -9.35 -27.08
N ALA A 318 5.37 -9.14 -26.50
CA ALA A 318 5.80 -9.91 -25.34
C ALA A 318 4.91 -9.65 -24.13
N ASP A 319 4.63 -10.70 -23.38
CA ASP A 319 3.91 -10.65 -22.11
C ASP A 319 4.82 -11.19 -20.98
N PRO A 320 5.82 -10.41 -20.55
CA PRO A 320 6.76 -10.84 -19.52
C PRO A 320 6.11 -10.95 -18.16
N TYR A 321 5.12 -10.10 -17.88
CA TYR A 321 4.35 -10.16 -16.64
C TYR A 321 3.05 -9.36 -16.72
N ARG A 322 1.91 -10.08 -16.68
CA ARG A 322 0.56 -9.50 -16.56
C ARG A 322 0.16 -8.57 -17.68
N GLY A 323 0.47 -8.91 -18.90
CA GLY A 323 -0.01 -8.21 -20.07
C GLY A 323 1.08 -7.69 -20.99
N THR A 324 0.69 -7.51 -22.27
CA THR A 324 1.55 -6.95 -23.30
C THR A 324 1.72 -5.43 -23.14
N PRO A 325 2.69 -4.80 -23.83
CA PRO A 325 2.79 -3.34 -23.90
C PRO A 325 1.48 -2.68 -24.34
N LEU A 326 0.79 -3.25 -25.36
CA LEU A 326 -0.48 -2.73 -25.85
C LEU A 326 -1.59 -2.79 -24.78
N THR A 327 -1.69 -3.90 -24.04
CA THR A 327 -2.61 -4.06 -22.92
C THR A 327 -2.44 -2.93 -21.89
N TRP A 328 -1.21 -2.66 -21.50
CA TRP A 328 -0.93 -1.65 -20.50
C TRP A 328 -1.07 -0.21 -20.98
N ALA A 329 -0.76 0.07 -22.26
CA ALA A 329 -1.05 1.36 -22.86
C ALA A 329 -2.57 1.62 -22.91
N ALA A 330 -3.35 0.61 -23.28
CA ALA A 330 -4.80 0.69 -23.43
C ALA A 330 -5.51 0.91 -22.07
N VAL A 331 -5.19 0.10 -21.04
CA VAL A 331 -5.80 0.22 -19.70
C VAL A 331 -5.51 1.55 -19.03
N ASN A 332 -4.35 2.16 -19.34
CA ASN A 332 -3.95 3.47 -18.82
C ASN A 332 -4.36 4.65 -19.74
N GLY A 333 -5.14 4.41 -20.80
CA GLY A 333 -5.61 5.44 -21.71
C GLY A 333 -4.51 6.17 -22.48
N ARG A 334 -3.38 5.48 -22.78
CA ARG A 334 -2.24 6.06 -23.49
C ARG A 334 -2.44 5.96 -25.00
N VAL A 335 -3.34 6.77 -25.53
CA VAL A 335 -3.80 6.69 -26.95
C VAL A 335 -2.66 6.76 -27.93
N ASP A 336 -1.70 7.68 -27.76
CA ASP A 336 -0.55 7.81 -28.65
C ASP A 336 0.34 6.56 -28.61
N SER A 337 0.54 5.98 -27.42
CA SER A 337 1.29 4.74 -27.27
C SER A 337 0.56 3.54 -27.87
N VAL A 338 -0.77 3.46 -27.78
CA VAL A 338 -1.57 2.46 -28.49
C VAL A 338 -1.30 2.54 -30.00
N ARG A 339 -1.39 3.75 -30.60
CA ARG A 339 -1.12 3.96 -32.03
C ARG A 339 0.34 3.63 -32.38
N THR A 340 1.30 4.05 -31.53
CA THR A 340 2.72 3.78 -31.73
C THR A 340 3.01 2.27 -31.72
N LEU A 341 2.49 1.53 -30.74
CA LEU A 341 2.72 0.08 -30.62
C LEU A 341 2.15 -0.69 -31.82
N VAL A 342 0.92 -0.38 -32.25
CA VAL A 342 0.33 -1.04 -33.44
C VAL A 342 1.10 -0.67 -34.70
N ALA A 343 1.56 0.58 -34.86
CA ALA A 343 2.42 0.97 -35.97
C ALA A 343 3.79 0.25 -35.98
N LEU A 344 4.26 -0.20 -34.80
CA LEU A 344 5.47 -1.00 -34.65
C LEU A 344 5.21 -2.51 -34.79
N GLY A 345 3.97 -2.91 -35.04
CA GLY A 345 3.60 -4.31 -35.33
C GLY A 345 2.90 -5.05 -34.21
N ALA A 346 2.45 -4.36 -33.15
CA ALA A 346 1.62 -5.00 -32.11
C ALA A 346 0.29 -5.48 -32.70
N ASP A 347 -0.11 -6.71 -32.38
CA ASP A 347 -1.41 -7.26 -32.75
C ASP A 347 -2.50 -6.71 -31.80
N PRO A 348 -3.48 -5.91 -32.28
CA PRO A 348 -4.55 -5.38 -31.46
C PRO A 348 -5.47 -6.45 -30.87
N ASN A 349 -5.40 -7.69 -31.40
CA ASN A 349 -6.20 -8.83 -30.97
C ASN A 349 -5.39 -9.86 -30.16
N GLN A 350 -4.12 -9.57 -29.85
CA GLN A 350 -3.29 -10.44 -29.04
C GLN A 350 -3.97 -10.73 -27.71
N LEU A 351 -4.12 -12.01 -27.38
CA LEU A 351 -4.60 -12.45 -26.09
C LEU A 351 -3.46 -12.39 -25.08
N ALA A 352 -3.64 -11.64 -24.02
CA ALA A 352 -2.64 -11.42 -22.98
C ALA A 352 -3.05 -12.02 -21.64
N SER A 353 -2.08 -12.29 -20.79
CA SER A 353 -2.33 -12.54 -19.37
C SER A 353 -2.56 -11.20 -18.66
N PHE A 354 -3.51 -11.12 -17.75
CA PHE A 354 -3.72 -9.92 -16.93
C PHE A 354 -4.20 -10.27 -15.53
N GLY A 355 -3.46 -9.85 -14.54
CA GLY A 355 -3.80 -10.11 -13.14
C GLY A 355 -3.49 -11.53 -12.68
N GLY A 356 -4.16 -11.95 -11.64
CA GLY A 356 -4.13 -13.30 -11.10
C GLY A 356 -5.28 -14.15 -11.65
N PRO A 357 -5.54 -15.31 -11.05
CA PRO A 357 -6.61 -16.23 -11.45
C PRO A 357 -8.00 -15.59 -11.54
N ASP A 358 -8.20 -14.51 -10.81
CA ASP A 358 -9.49 -13.80 -10.74
C ASP A 358 -9.64 -12.67 -11.77
N HIS A 359 -8.60 -12.37 -12.58
CA HIS A 359 -8.59 -11.23 -13.52
C HIS A 359 -8.55 -11.61 -15.00
N GLY A 360 -8.50 -12.87 -15.30
CA GLY A 360 -8.60 -13.37 -16.67
C GLY A 360 -7.26 -13.69 -17.33
N GLU A 361 -7.26 -14.83 -18.02
CA GLU A 361 -6.25 -15.19 -19.02
C GLU A 361 -6.87 -15.06 -20.42
N GLY A 362 -6.04 -14.81 -21.41
CA GLY A 362 -6.49 -14.69 -22.79
C GLY A 362 -7.40 -13.48 -23.01
N VAL A 363 -7.00 -12.29 -22.54
CA VAL A 363 -7.78 -11.05 -22.62
C VAL A 363 -7.14 -10.07 -23.60
N PRO A 364 -7.86 -9.61 -24.66
CA PRO A 364 -7.36 -8.57 -25.54
C PRO A 364 -7.30 -7.19 -24.85
N ALA A 365 -6.43 -6.31 -25.36
CA ALA A 365 -6.24 -4.96 -24.84
C ALA A 365 -7.56 -4.15 -24.74
N ILE A 366 -8.46 -4.30 -25.70
CA ILE A 366 -9.75 -3.59 -25.74
C ILE A 366 -10.68 -3.93 -24.55
N HIS A 367 -10.60 -5.14 -23.99
CA HIS A 367 -11.40 -5.54 -22.83
C HIS A 367 -10.97 -4.77 -21.58
N LEU A 368 -9.68 -4.62 -21.39
CA LEU A 368 -9.11 -3.91 -20.24
C LEU A 368 -9.30 -2.41 -20.34
N ALA A 369 -9.20 -1.85 -21.56
CA ALA A 369 -9.57 -0.47 -21.83
C ALA A 369 -11.05 -0.22 -21.50
N ALA A 370 -11.92 -1.18 -21.85
CA ALA A 370 -13.36 -1.11 -21.59
C ALA A 370 -13.68 -1.19 -20.08
N GLN A 371 -13.04 -2.10 -19.36
CA GLN A 371 -13.18 -2.22 -17.90
C GLN A 371 -12.73 -0.94 -17.18
N ALA A 372 -11.67 -0.30 -17.70
CA ALA A 372 -11.11 0.93 -17.14
C ALA A 372 -11.80 2.22 -17.65
N GLY A 373 -12.82 2.13 -18.50
CA GLY A 373 -13.56 3.28 -19.02
C GLY A 373 -12.77 4.15 -20.01
N GLN A 374 -11.73 3.62 -20.66
CA GLN A 374 -10.81 4.39 -21.51
C GLN A 374 -11.36 4.57 -22.94
N ARG A 375 -12.37 5.40 -23.09
CA ARG A 375 -13.11 5.62 -24.33
C ARG A 375 -12.22 5.90 -25.55
N GLU A 376 -11.30 6.84 -25.41
CA GLU A 376 -10.43 7.27 -26.52
C GLU A 376 -9.47 6.15 -26.93
N ALA A 377 -8.99 5.34 -25.98
CA ALA A 377 -8.17 4.17 -26.27
C ALA A 377 -8.97 3.07 -26.96
N ILE A 378 -10.23 2.85 -26.56
CA ILE A 378 -11.14 1.91 -27.24
C ILE A 378 -11.36 2.33 -28.71
N VAL A 379 -11.68 3.61 -28.94
CA VAL A 379 -11.87 4.13 -30.32
C VAL A 379 -10.60 3.93 -31.13
N ALA A 380 -9.43 4.26 -30.57
CA ALA A 380 -8.16 4.06 -31.26
C ALA A 380 -7.90 2.58 -31.59
N LEU A 381 -8.18 1.66 -30.66
CA LEU A 381 -8.03 0.22 -30.89
C LEU A 381 -8.97 -0.29 -31.98
N LEU A 382 -10.24 0.16 -32.01
CA LEU A 382 -11.21 -0.19 -33.07
C LEU A 382 -10.73 0.32 -34.44
N ASP A 383 -10.27 1.56 -34.54
CA ASP A 383 -9.69 2.15 -35.76
C ASP A 383 -8.47 1.37 -36.25
N LEU A 384 -7.75 0.72 -35.36
CA LEU A 384 -6.55 -0.08 -35.64
C LEU A 384 -6.84 -1.56 -35.83
N GLY A 385 -8.09 -1.98 -35.85
CA GLY A 385 -8.50 -3.34 -36.18
C GLY A 385 -8.71 -4.28 -34.99
N ALA A 386 -8.86 -3.76 -33.79
CA ALA A 386 -9.28 -4.58 -32.65
C ALA A 386 -10.71 -5.09 -32.86
N ASP A 387 -10.94 -6.39 -32.65
CA ASP A 387 -12.26 -7.01 -32.69
C ASP A 387 -12.93 -6.98 -31.30
N PRO A 388 -13.97 -6.14 -31.10
CA PRO A 388 -14.64 -6.00 -29.80
C PRO A 388 -15.49 -7.23 -29.44
N LEU A 389 -15.69 -8.18 -30.35
CA LEU A 389 -16.50 -9.39 -30.16
C LEU A 389 -15.68 -10.61 -29.74
N ILE A 390 -14.36 -10.53 -29.70
CA ILE A 390 -13.53 -11.58 -29.13
C ILE A 390 -14.00 -11.80 -27.68
N ARG A 391 -14.07 -13.07 -27.29
CA ARG A 391 -14.41 -13.47 -25.93
C ARG A 391 -13.14 -13.83 -25.15
N ASP A 392 -13.02 -13.30 -23.94
CA ASP A 392 -11.93 -13.73 -23.05
C ASP A 392 -12.04 -15.21 -22.70
N GLN A 393 -10.91 -15.84 -22.37
CA GLN A 393 -10.85 -17.27 -22.10
C GLN A 393 -11.36 -17.66 -20.71
N LEU A 394 -11.41 -16.73 -19.77
CA LEU A 394 -11.78 -17.02 -18.38
C LEU A 394 -13.30 -16.94 -18.17
N HIS A 395 -13.92 -15.85 -18.61
CA HIS A 395 -15.34 -15.56 -18.36
C HIS A 395 -16.21 -15.65 -19.63
N GLY A 396 -15.59 -15.78 -20.80
CA GLY A 396 -16.28 -15.74 -22.09
C GLY A 396 -16.95 -14.40 -22.38
N GLY A 397 -16.52 -13.33 -21.70
CA GLY A 397 -17.03 -11.98 -21.85
C GLY A 397 -16.49 -11.28 -23.11
N THR A 398 -17.24 -10.33 -23.64
CA THR A 398 -16.80 -9.41 -24.70
C THR A 398 -16.36 -8.08 -24.09
N ALA A 399 -15.74 -7.20 -24.87
CA ALA A 399 -15.33 -5.87 -24.42
C ALA A 399 -16.49 -5.10 -23.77
N LEU A 400 -17.73 -5.18 -24.31
CA LEU A 400 -18.90 -4.55 -23.69
C LEU A 400 -19.29 -5.21 -22.36
N GLY A 401 -19.11 -6.52 -22.21
CA GLY A 401 -19.31 -7.22 -20.94
C GLY A 401 -18.37 -6.71 -19.85
N TRP A 402 -17.10 -6.52 -20.20
CA TRP A 402 -16.09 -5.96 -19.31
C TRP A 402 -16.36 -4.49 -18.96
N ALA A 403 -16.83 -3.67 -19.92
CA ALA A 403 -17.26 -2.30 -19.64
C ALA A 403 -18.39 -2.26 -18.60
N ARG A 404 -19.39 -3.12 -18.73
CA ARG A 404 -20.50 -3.22 -17.76
C ARG A 404 -20.03 -3.66 -16.38
N GLN A 405 -19.08 -4.57 -16.30
CA GLN A 405 -18.45 -4.99 -15.04
C GLN A 405 -17.67 -3.84 -14.39
N GLY A 406 -16.97 -3.02 -15.20
CA GLY A 406 -16.27 -1.81 -14.75
C GLY A 406 -17.19 -0.63 -14.42
N CYS A 407 -18.51 -0.78 -14.48
CA CYS A 407 -19.50 0.29 -14.33
C CYS A 407 -19.46 1.37 -15.43
N HIS A 408 -18.98 1.02 -16.64
CA HIS A 408 -18.87 1.87 -17.82
C HIS A 408 -19.87 1.48 -18.92
N GLY A 409 -21.13 1.27 -18.54
CA GLY A 409 -22.18 0.85 -19.46
C GLY A 409 -22.50 1.87 -20.58
N GLU A 410 -22.09 3.12 -20.43
CA GLU A 410 -22.16 4.19 -21.43
C GLU A 410 -21.32 3.89 -22.68
N LEU A 411 -20.33 3.00 -22.59
CA LEU A 411 -19.49 2.59 -23.73
C LEU A 411 -20.26 1.70 -24.75
N ALA A 412 -21.51 1.34 -24.47
CA ALA A 412 -22.38 0.64 -25.41
C ALA A 412 -22.66 1.42 -26.71
N ASP A 413 -22.36 2.71 -26.75
CA ASP A 413 -22.44 3.55 -27.95
C ASP A 413 -21.27 3.33 -28.94
N VAL A 414 -20.13 2.82 -28.43
CA VAL A 414 -18.92 2.52 -29.24
C VAL A 414 -18.59 1.02 -29.30
N LEU A 415 -19.07 0.22 -28.34
CA LEU A 415 -18.85 -1.22 -28.28
C LEU A 415 -20.12 -1.98 -28.70
N PRO A 416 -20.07 -2.86 -29.73
CA PRO A 416 -21.25 -3.61 -30.15
C PRO A 416 -21.71 -4.60 -29.09
N ASP A 417 -23.04 -4.72 -28.97
CA ASP A 417 -23.65 -5.77 -28.14
C ASP A 417 -23.71 -7.05 -29.00
N PRO A 418 -23.07 -8.15 -28.60
CA PRO A 418 -23.24 -9.43 -29.25
C PRO A 418 -24.68 -9.92 -29.00
N ARG A 419 -25.56 -9.80 -29.96
CA ARG A 419 -26.93 -10.33 -29.91
C ARG A 419 -26.96 -11.83 -30.11
#